data_13a681b9fa0c46f20685c6757655150e
#
_entry.id   13a681b9fa0c46f20685c6757655150e
#
_cell.length_a   1.000
_cell.length_b   1.000
_cell.length_c   1.000
_cell.angle_alpha   90.00
_cell.angle_beta   90.00
_cell.angle_gamma   90.00
#
_symmetry.space_group_name_H-M   'P 1'
#
loop_
_entity.id
_entity.type
_entity.pdbx_description
1 polymer ?
#
loop_
_entity_poly.entity_id
_entity_poly.type
_entity_poly.pdbx_seq_one_letter_code
_entity_poly.pdbx_strand_id
1 'polypeptide(L)'
;MFGFNESAWFSIFAVTALKSAAVLSVAWLAAALLRGRSAAARHMVWTAAFAALLALPFLAVSLPPLRVAGTLLLPSVVFQTTATASAAVPDAQALASGAAVPAKPSSRRPDILFWLMLLWAAGTAAALLQTMAGIISMVRARRRAQTFPDPDFAPLARALGIRQPVDLLQAHRGSMPMTFGLLRPAIFLPANAAGWSHDRRRVVLLHELAHVRRGDVAMHLLARTALNLYWWNPLAWTAWRAMSL
;
A
#
# COMPACT_ATOMS: atom_id res chain seq x y z
N MET A 1 6.19 -0.77 -31.94
CA MET A 1 5.17 0.20 -31.52
C MET A 1 4.16 -0.55 -30.69
N PHE A 2 4.33 -0.56 -29.36
CA PHE A 2 3.46 -1.32 -28.45
C PHE A 2 2.08 -0.65 -28.44
N GLY A 3 1.10 -1.29 -29.06
CA GLY A 3 -0.28 -0.86 -28.97
C GLY A 3 -0.76 -0.97 -27.51
N PHE A 4 -0.96 0.13 -26.83
CA PHE A 4 -1.58 0.15 -25.51
C PHE A 4 -3.02 -0.38 -25.65
N ASN A 5 -3.23 -1.60 -25.19
CA ASN A 5 -4.56 -2.20 -25.15
C ASN A 5 -5.27 -1.68 -23.87
N GLU A 6 -6.00 -0.57 -24.03
CA GLU A 6 -6.67 0.14 -22.95
C GLU A 6 -7.65 -0.73 -22.14
N SER A 7 -8.34 -1.64 -22.83
CA SER A 7 -9.26 -2.58 -22.18
C SER A 7 -8.54 -3.56 -21.25
N ALA A 8 -7.32 -3.98 -21.61
CA ALA A 8 -6.51 -4.87 -20.76
C ALA A 8 -6.06 -4.16 -19.47
N TRP A 9 -5.64 -2.92 -19.57
CA TRP A 9 -5.22 -2.15 -18.38
C TRP A 9 -6.38 -1.86 -17.45
N PHE A 10 -7.54 -1.52 -18.00
CA PHE A 10 -8.75 -1.31 -17.19
C PHE A 10 -9.15 -2.59 -16.45
N SER A 11 -9.12 -3.74 -17.13
CA SER A 11 -9.45 -5.02 -16.49
C SER A 11 -8.46 -5.37 -15.37
N ILE A 12 -7.16 -5.14 -15.57
CA ILE A 12 -6.13 -5.34 -14.53
C ILE A 12 -6.40 -4.43 -13.33
N PHE A 13 -6.70 -3.16 -13.55
CA PHE A 13 -7.00 -2.22 -12.48
C PHE A 13 -8.27 -2.61 -11.71
N ALA A 14 -9.36 -2.92 -12.42
CA ALA A 14 -10.63 -3.34 -11.83
C ALA A 14 -10.51 -4.64 -11.02
N VAL A 15 -9.81 -5.64 -11.57
CA VAL A 15 -9.53 -6.90 -10.86
C VAL A 15 -8.65 -6.67 -9.63
N THR A 16 -7.63 -5.82 -9.72
CA THR A 16 -6.77 -5.48 -8.57
C THR A 16 -7.55 -4.73 -7.50
N ALA A 17 -8.45 -3.83 -7.91
CA ALA A 17 -9.35 -3.12 -7.00
C ALA A 17 -10.26 -4.09 -6.23
N LEU A 18 -10.90 -5.00 -6.94
CA LEU A 18 -11.77 -6.01 -6.34
C LEU A 18 -11.00 -6.93 -5.38
N LYS A 19 -9.84 -7.43 -5.81
CA LYS A 19 -8.98 -8.28 -4.98
C LYS A 19 -8.50 -7.54 -3.72
N SER A 20 -8.09 -6.28 -3.84
CA SER A 20 -7.67 -5.48 -2.69
C SER A 20 -8.81 -5.24 -1.69
N ALA A 21 -10.01 -4.97 -2.19
CA ALA A 21 -11.20 -4.83 -1.34
C ALA A 21 -11.52 -6.15 -0.63
N ALA A 22 -11.46 -7.29 -1.32
CA ALA A 22 -11.69 -8.61 -0.72
C ALA A 22 -10.67 -8.93 0.38
N VAL A 23 -9.37 -8.72 0.14
CA VAL A 23 -8.31 -8.93 1.15
C VAL A 23 -8.54 -8.08 2.39
N LEU A 24 -8.86 -6.79 2.20
CA LEU A 24 -9.11 -5.89 3.32
C LEU A 24 -10.39 -6.24 4.07
N SER A 25 -11.45 -6.67 3.39
CA SER A 25 -12.70 -7.11 4.02
C SER A 25 -12.48 -8.36 4.88
N VAL A 26 -11.70 -9.35 4.37
CA VAL A 26 -11.32 -10.53 5.14
C VAL A 26 -10.48 -10.14 6.36
N ALA A 27 -9.53 -9.22 6.20
CA ALA A 27 -8.73 -8.73 7.31
C ALA A 27 -9.58 -8.00 8.38
N TRP A 28 -10.57 -7.23 7.96
CA TRP A 28 -11.53 -6.58 8.86
C TRP A 28 -12.35 -7.60 9.64
N LEU A 29 -12.85 -8.63 8.96
CA LEU A 29 -13.58 -9.72 9.61
C LEU A 29 -12.70 -10.46 10.61
N ALA A 30 -11.48 -10.82 10.21
CA ALA A 30 -10.51 -11.48 11.10
C ALA A 30 -10.17 -10.60 12.32
N ALA A 31 -9.91 -9.30 12.13
CA ALA A 31 -9.66 -8.37 13.21
C ALA A 31 -10.87 -8.21 14.15
N ALA A 32 -12.09 -8.24 13.58
CA ALA A 32 -13.33 -8.21 14.37
C ALA A 32 -13.51 -9.47 15.22
N LEU A 33 -13.22 -10.64 14.66
CA LEU A 33 -13.26 -11.91 15.40
C LEU A 33 -12.20 -11.98 16.51
N LEU A 34 -11.09 -11.27 16.30
CA LEU A 34 -9.97 -11.21 17.27
C LEU A 34 -10.10 -10.04 18.27
N ARG A 35 -11.25 -9.37 18.38
CA ARG A 35 -11.43 -8.23 19.32
C ARG A 35 -11.13 -8.59 20.77
N GLY A 36 -11.44 -9.84 21.17
CA GLY A 36 -11.12 -10.36 22.51
C GLY A 36 -9.69 -10.87 22.68
N ARG A 37 -8.88 -10.85 21.64
CA ARG A 37 -7.47 -11.31 21.67
C ARG A 37 -6.50 -10.16 21.86
N SER A 38 -5.21 -10.50 22.02
CA SER A 38 -4.15 -9.50 22.23
C SER A 38 -4.05 -8.51 21.07
N ALA A 39 -3.62 -7.27 21.37
CA ALA A 39 -3.33 -6.25 20.35
C ALA A 39 -2.30 -6.75 19.31
N ALA A 40 -1.33 -7.57 19.74
CA ALA A 40 -0.35 -8.18 18.87
C ALA A 40 -0.97 -9.09 17.79
N ALA A 41 -2.00 -9.87 18.14
CA ALA A 41 -2.70 -10.72 17.17
C ALA A 41 -3.40 -9.88 16.10
N ARG A 42 -4.08 -8.80 16.49
CA ARG A 42 -4.71 -7.87 15.54
C ARG A 42 -3.70 -7.16 14.65
N HIS A 43 -2.57 -6.76 15.23
CA HIS A 43 -1.48 -6.14 14.47
C HIS A 43 -0.91 -7.09 13.41
N MET A 44 -0.75 -8.39 13.73
CA MET A 44 -0.32 -9.40 12.75
C MET A 44 -1.30 -9.57 11.59
N VAL A 45 -2.62 -9.53 11.84
CA VAL A 45 -3.65 -9.59 10.79
C VAL A 45 -3.49 -8.42 9.82
N TRP A 46 -3.34 -7.20 10.33
CA TRP A 46 -3.14 -6.02 9.49
C TRP A 46 -1.83 -6.08 8.71
N THR A 47 -0.75 -6.52 9.34
CA THR A 47 0.54 -6.69 8.67
C THR A 47 0.44 -7.70 7.52
N ALA A 48 -0.21 -8.85 7.75
CA ALA A 48 -0.43 -9.86 6.72
C ALA A 48 -1.31 -9.32 5.57
N ALA A 49 -2.35 -8.54 5.89
CA ALA A 49 -3.20 -7.92 4.88
C ALA A 49 -2.43 -6.93 4.00
N PHE A 50 -1.61 -6.05 4.59
CA PHE A 50 -0.80 -5.11 3.83
C PHE A 50 0.31 -5.81 3.04
N ALA A 51 0.90 -6.88 3.55
CA ALA A 51 1.84 -7.72 2.80
C ALA A 51 1.16 -8.38 1.59
N ALA A 52 -0.06 -8.91 1.77
CA ALA A 52 -0.86 -9.47 0.70
C ALA A 52 -1.20 -8.41 -0.37
N LEU A 53 -1.56 -7.18 0.03
CA LEU A 53 -1.79 -6.08 -0.91
C LEU A 53 -0.56 -5.77 -1.77
N LEU A 54 0.63 -5.76 -1.16
CA LEU A 54 1.89 -5.54 -1.91
C LEU A 54 2.24 -6.70 -2.83
N ALA A 55 1.87 -7.93 -2.46
CA ALA A 55 2.08 -9.11 -3.29
C ALA A 55 1.12 -9.18 -4.49
N LEU A 56 -0.08 -8.59 -4.41
CA LEU A 56 -1.11 -8.68 -5.45
C LEU A 56 -0.64 -8.30 -6.86
N PRO A 57 0.06 -7.18 -7.11
CA PRO A 57 0.50 -6.82 -8.45
C PRO A 57 1.53 -7.82 -9.01
N PHE A 58 2.42 -8.34 -8.16
CA PHE A 58 3.40 -9.35 -8.57
C PHE A 58 2.73 -10.69 -8.90
N LEU A 59 1.78 -11.13 -8.06
CA LEU A 59 0.99 -12.33 -8.29
C LEU A 59 0.12 -12.22 -9.55
N ALA A 60 -0.41 -11.04 -9.83
CA ALA A 60 -1.22 -10.82 -11.04
C ALA A 60 -0.41 -10.97 -12.34
N VAL A 61 0.89 -10.67 -12.30
CA VAL A 61 1.79 -10.83 -13.45
C VAL A 61 2.36 -12.25 -13.53
N SER A 62 2.64 -12.89 -12.39
CA SER A 62 3.35 -14.17 -12.34
C SER A 62 2.43 -15.39 -12.43
N LEU A 63 1.16 -15.27 -12.04
CA LEU A 63 0.22 -16.38 -12.08
C LEU A 63 -0.61 -16.34 -13.38
N PRO A 64 -0.75 -17.49 -14.08
CA PRO A 64 -1.67 -17.57 -15.19
C PRO A 64 -3.10 -17.28 -14.70
N PRO A 65 -3.98 -16.71 -15.56
CA PRO A 65 -5.33 -16.39 -15.18
C PRO A 65 -6.03 -17.67 -14.70
N LEU A 66 -6.35 -17.75 -13.42
CA LEU A 66 -7.18 -18.81 -12.87
C LEU A 66 -8.55 -18.71 -13.54
N ARG A 67 -8.80 -19.57 -14.52
CA ARG A 67 -10.14 -19.77 -15.05
C ARG A 67 -10.96 -20.47 -13.96
N VAL A 68 -11.57 -19.69 -13.08
CA VAL A 68 -12.61 -20.23 -12.21
C VAL A 68 -13.77 -20.58 -13.12
N ALA A 69 -13.93 -21.87 -13.41
CA ALA A 69 -15.12 -22.40 -14.04
C ALA A 69 -16.28 -22.31 -13.03
N GLY A 70 -16.72 -21.09 -12.76
CA GLY A 70 -17.85 -20.77 -11.93
C GLY A 70 -18.87 -20.08 -12.82
N THR A 71 -19.89 -20.81 -13.21
CA THR A 71 -21.14 -20.31 -13.77
C THR A 71 -21.83 -19.41 -12.74
N LEU A 72 -21.31 -18.22 -12.49
CA LEU A 72 -22.13 -17.15 -11.97
C LEU A 72 -23.04 -16.77 -13.14
N LEU A 73 -24.28 -17.27 -13.08
CA LEU A 73 -25.40 -16.87 -13.93
C LEU A 73 -25.63 -15.36 -13.72
N LEU A 74 -24.79 -14.54 -14.33
CA LEU A 74 -25.18 -13.18 -14.66
C LEU A 74 -26.06 -13.32 -15.91
N PRO A 75 -27.31 -12.83 -15.92
CA PRO A 75 -28.10 -12.82 -17.11
C PRO A 75 -27.33 -12.04 -18.18
N SER A 76 -26.87 -12.76 -19.19
CA SER A 76 -26.30 -12.15 -20.39
C SER A 76 -27.46 -11.40 -21.05
N VAL A 77 -27.47 -10.08 -20.86
CA VAL A 77 -28.29 -9.22 -21.73
C VAL A 77 -27.64 -9.27 -23.11
N VAL A 78 -27.99 -10.26 -23.87
CA VAL A 78 -27.64 -10.32 -25.27
C VAL A 78 -28.48 -9.26 -25.97
N PHE A 79 -27.90 -8.12 -26.27
CA PHE A 79 -28.44 -7.23 -27.30
C PHE A 79 -28.31 -7.96 -28.63
N GLN A 80 -29.33 -8.70 -28.98
CA GLN A 80 -29.49 -9.19 -30.36
C GLN A 80 -29.77 -7.95 -31.22
N THR A 81 -28.73 -7.45 -31.86
CA THR A 81 -28.91 -6.59 -33.02
C THR A 81 -29.48 -7.50 -34.11
N THR A 82 -30.77 -7.47 -34.27
CA THR A 82 -31.43 -8.07 -35.44
C THR A 82 -30.95 -7.35 -36.69
N ALA A 83 -29.87 -7.87 -37.28
CA ALA A 83 -29.53 -7.53 -38.65
C ALA A 83 -30.61 -8.13 -39.52
N THR A 84 -31.52 -7.30 -39.99
CA THR A 84 -32.51 -7.65 -41.01
C THR A 84 -31.73 -8.10 -42.23
N ALA A 85 -31.82 -9.40 -42.54
CA ALA A 85 -31.31 -9.95 -43.78
C ALA A 85 -32.14 -9.35 -44.92
N SER A 86 -31.55 -8.38 -45.60
CA SER A 86 -32.08 -7.91 -46.89
C SER A 86 -31.63 -8.85 -47.99
N ALA A 87 -32.59 -9.35 -48.72
CA ALA A 87 -32.47 -10.32 -49.77
C ALA A 87 -31.46 -9.92 -50.85
N ALA A 88 -30.83 -10.93 -51.39
CA ALA A 88 -29.92 -10.91 -52.53
C ALA A 88 -30.60 -10.29 -53.78
N VAL A 89 -29.85 -9.37 -54.40
CA VAL A 89 -30.00 -9.05 -55.84
C VAL A 89 -28.60 -9.26 -56.45
N PRO A 90 -28.47 -10.10 -57.47
CA PRO A 90 -27.21 -10.28 -58.17
C PRO A 90 -27.03 -9.23 -59.28
N ASP A 91 -25.77 -8.99 -59.61
CA ASP A 91 -25.25 -8.27 -60.78
C ASP A 91 -25.31 -6.74 -60.84
N ALA A 92 -24.21 -6.17 -60.53
CA ALA A 92 -23.62 -5.07 -61.33
C ALA A 92 -22.10 -4.94 -61.04
N GLN A 93 -21.32 -5.73 -61.75
CA GLN A 93 -19.94 -5.35 -62.05
C GLN A 93 -19.98 -4.09 -62.90
N ALA A 94 -19.53 -2.97 -62.38
CA ALA A 94 -18.95 -1.90 -63.19
C ALA A 94 -18.36 -0.80 -62.31
N LEU A 95 -17.04 -0.65 -62.43
CA LEU A 95 -16.37 0.64 -62.51
C LEU A 95 -16.70 1.71 -61.43
N ALA A 96 -16.03 1.63 -60.33
CA ALA A 96 -15.66 2.85 -59.66
C ALA A 96 -14.23 2.71 -59.11
N SER A 97 -13.27 3.19 -59.90
CA SER A 97 -11.99 3.63 -59.43
C SER A 97 -12.25 4.68 -58.35
N GLY A 98 -12.52 4.21 -57.14
CA GLY A 98 -12.77 5.06 -55.97
C GLY A 98 -11.46 5.58 -55.50
N ALA A 99 -11.20 6.85 -55.73
CA ALA A 99 -10.18 7.60 -55.04
C ALA A 99 -10.25 7.27 -53.54
N ALA A 100 -9.17 6.75 -52.98
CA ALA A 100 -9.03 6.51 -51.55
C ALA A 100 -9.31 7.84 -50.84
N VAL A 101 -10.47 7.94 -50.21
CA VAL A 101 -10.77 9.07 -49.34
C VAL A 101 -9.71 9.04 -48.25
N PRO A 102 -8.86 10.09 -48.13
CA PRO A 102 -7.85 10.10 -47.10
C PRO A 102 -8.56 9.97 -45.76
N ALA A 103 -8.29 8.88 -45.06
CA ALA A 103 -8.81 8.65 -43.72
C ALA A 103 -8.42 9.87 -42.88
N LYS A 104 -9.42 10.68 -42.54
CA LYS A 104 -9.24 11.82 -41.65
C LYS A 104 -8.51 11.32 -40.41
N PRO A 105 -7.34 11.90 -40.06
CA PRO A 105 -6.62 11.45 -38.88
C PRO A 105 -7.60 11.57 -37.71
N SER A 106 -7.97 10.42 -37.17
CA SER A 106 -8.79 10.39 -35.95
C SER A 106 -7.96 11.08 -34.87
N SER A 107 -8.31 12.30 -34.52
CA SER A 107 -7.75 12.96 -33.36
C SER A 107 -8.15 12.10 -32.16
N ARG A 108 -7.26 11.18 -31.76
CA ARG A 108 -7.44 10.38 -30.55
C ARG A 108 -7.48 11.36 -29.39
N ARG A 109 -8.67 11.68 -28.94
CA ARG A 109 -8.81 12.33 -27.63
C ARG A 109 -8.24 11.37 -26.63
N PRO A 110 -7.35 11.80 -25.75
CA PRO A 110 -6.83 10.92 -24.72
C PRO A 110 -8.03 10.40 -23.92
N ASP A 111 -8.14 9.07 -23.87
CA ASP A 111 -9.26 8.41 -23.21
C ASP A 111 -9.26 8.70 -21.72
N ILE A 112 -10.44 8.74 -21.12
CA ILE A 112 -10.60 8.97 -19.67
C ILE A 112 -9.74 8.01 -18.84
N LEU A 113 -9.50 6.80 -19.35
CA LEU A 113 -8.64 5.80 -18.71
C LEU A 113 -7.19 6.28 -18.60
N PHE A 114 -6.67 6.93 -19.62
CA PHE A 114 -5.33 7.53 -19.58
C PHE A 114 -5.23 8.56 -18.45
N TRP A 115 -6.23 9.44 -18.32
CA TRP A 115 -6.24 10.44 -17.25
C TRP A 115 -6.38 9.82 -15.86
N LEU A 116 -7.18 8.77 -15.72
CA LEU A 116 -7.31 8.05 -14.45
C LEU A 116 -5.99 7.36 -14.06
N MET A 117 -5.30 6.74 -15.02
CA MET A 117 -3.98 6.14 -14.77
C MET A 117 -2.93 7.20 -14.41
N LEU A 118 -2.95 8.34 -15.09
CA LEU A 118 -2.06 9.45 -14.78
C LEU A 118 -2.33 10.01 -13.38
N LEU A 119 -3.59 10.18 -13.02
CA LEU A 119 -3.99 10.60 -11.67
C LEU A 119 -3.53 9.61 -10.61
N TRP A 120 -3.73 8.30 -10.85
CA TRP A 120 -3.27 7.26 -9.94
C TRP A 120 -1.73 7.28 -9.80
N ALA A 121 -1.01 7.37 -10.90
CA ALA A 121 0.45 7.41 -10.89
C ALA A 121 0.98 8.67 -10.17
N ALA A 122 0.39 9.83 -10.44
CA ALA A 122 0.75 11.09 -9.79
C ALA A 122 0.48 11.04 -8.28
N GLY A 123 -0.70 10.53 -7.86
CA GLY A 123 -1.03 10.36 -6.45
C GLY A 123 -0.09 9.39 -5.73
N THR A 124 0.23 8.27 -6.37
CA THR A 124 1.19 7.29 -5.85
C THR A 124 2.58 7.89 -5.72
N ALA A 125 3.06 8.60 -6.76
CA ALA A 125 4.35 9.28 -6.73
C ALA A 125 4.41 10.33 -5.61
N ALA A 126 3.39 11.15 -5.46
CA ALA A 126 3.30 12.14 -4.38
C ALA A 126 3.33 11.48 -3.00
N ALA A 127 2.60 10.39 -2.79
CA ALA A 127 2.57 9.65 -1.53
C ALA A 127 3.92 8.99 -1.22
N LEU A 128 4.61 8.44 -2.22
CA LEU A 128 5.96 7.89 -2.09
C LEU A 128 6.99 8.98 -1.77
N LEU A 129 6.93 10.13 -2.44
CA LEU A 129 7.80 11.26 -2.18
C LEU A 129 7.60 11.80 -0.74
N GLN A 130 6.35 11.90 -0.27
CA GLN A 130 6.06 12.29 1.11
C GLN A 130 6.65 11.29 2.11
N THR A 131 6.51 9.98 1.85
CA THR A 131 7.08 8.93 2.70
C THR A 131 8.60 9.01 2.72
N MET A 132 9.23 9.20 1.56
CA MET A 132 10.68 9.36 1.45
C MET A 132 11.18 10.62 2.16
N ALA A 133 10.48 11.75 2.01
CA ALA A 133 10.80 12.98 2.74
C ALA A 133 10.74 12.78 4.26
N GLY A 134 9.74 12.04 4.75
CA GLY A 134 9.63 11.64 6.16
C GLY A 134 10.82 10.80 6.62
N ILE A 135 11.21 9.77 5.86
CA ILE A 135 12.38 8.94 6.16
C ILE A 135 13.65 9.77 6.17
N ILE A 136 13.86 10.63 5.18
CA ILE A 136 15.03 11.50 5.09
C ILE A 136 15.08 12.46 6.29
N SER A 137 13.94 13.04 6.68
CA SER A 137 13.82 13.91 7.84
C SER A 137 14.25 13.18 9.12
N MET A 138 13.77 11.96 9.32
CA MET A 138 14.15 11.15 10.49
C MET A 138 15.62 10.73 10.49
N VAL A 139 16.18 10.38 9.31
CA VAL A 139 17.61 10.10 9.19
C VAL A 139 18.46 11.35 9.51
N ARG A 140 18.03 12.52 9.05
CA ARG A 140 18.68 13.80 9.38
C ARG A 140 18.58 14.11 10.88
N ALA A 141 17.39 13.91 11.47
CA ALA A 141 17.19 14.08 12.91
C ALA A 141 18.12 13.17 13.71
N ARG A 142 18.22 11.89 13.32
CA ARG A 142 19.16 10.94 13.96
C ARG A 142 20.62 11.41 13.90
N ARG A 143 21.08 11.89 12.74
CA ARG A 143 22.46 12.36 12.56
C ARG A 143 22.80 13.59 13.41
N ARG A 144 21.80 14.40 13.78
CA ARG A 144 21.95 15.63 14.57
C ARG A 144 21.65 15.41 16.05
N ALA A 145 21.04 14.28 16.41
CA ALA A 145 20.67 13.99 17.79
C ALA A 145 21.90 13.66 18.63
N GLN A 146 21.87 14.08 19.89
CA GLN A 146 22.87 13.73 20.88
C GLN A 146 22.49 12.38 21.51
N THR A 147 23.51 11.63 21.95
CA THR A 147 23.28 10.40 22.71
C THR A 147 22.71 10.76 24.07
N PHE A 148 21.67 10.06 24.49
CA PHE A 148 21.11 10.18 25.83
C PHE A 148 21.77 9.15 26.71
N PRO A 149 22.52 9.58 27.78
CA PRO A 149 23.20 8.64 28.67
C PRO A 149 22.19 8.00 29.63
N ASP A 150 22.07 6.67 29.58
CA ASP A 150 21.28 5.89 30.52
C ASP A 150 21.96 4.54 30.79
N PRO A 151 22.45 4.31 32.03
CA PRO A 151 23.19 3.11 32.38
C PRO A 151 22.35 1.84 32.33
N ASP A 152 21.01 1.94 32.49
CA ASP A 152 20.11 0.81 32.50
C ASP A 152 19.68 0.38 31.08
N PHE A 153 19.87 1.22 30.09
CA PHE A 153 19.40 0.98 28.74
C PHE A 153 19.96 -0.31 28.13
N ALA A 154 21.28 -0.49 28.16
CA ALA A 154 21.91 -1.65 27.57
C ALA A 154 21.56 -2.96 28.31
N PRO A 155 21.50 -3.03 29.65
CA PRO A 155 20.97 -4.17 30.39
C PRO A 155 19.51 -4.48 30.02
N LEU A 156 18.62 -3.49 29.92
CA LEU A 156 17.22 -3.67 29.55
C LEU A 156 17.07 -4.24 28.13
N ALA A 157 17.81 -3.73 27.16
CA ALA A 157 17.79 -4.22 25.79
C ALA A 157 18.21 -5.70 25.73
N ARG A 158 19.26 -6.08 26.43
CA ARG A 158 19.73 -7.47 26.55
C ARG A 158 18.72 -8.39 27.22
N ALA A 159 18.10 -7.93 28.32
CA ALA A 159 17.07 -8.68 29.03
C ALA A 159 15.84 -9.00 28.15
N LEU A 160 15.52 -8.10 27.20
CA LEU A 160 14.48 -8.30 26.19
C LEU A 160 14.93 -9.15 24.99
N GLY A 161 16.17 -9.66 24.99
CA GLY A 161 16.72 -10.48 23.90
C GLY A 161 17.02 -9.71 22.62
N ILE A 162 17.17 -8.38 22.68
CA ILE A 162 17.54 -7.56 21.54
C ILE A 162 19.06 -7.66 21.34
N ARG A 163 19.47 -8.30 20.24
CA ARG A 163 20.88 -8.55 19.91
C ARG A 163 21.49 -7.45 19.03
N GLN A 164 20.66 -6.74 18.27
CA GLN A 164 21.12 -5.65 17.42
C GLN A 164 21.43 -4.41 18.24
N PRO A 165 22.40 -3.59 17.83
CA PRO A 165 22.68 -2.33 18.49
C PRO A 165 21.49 -1.37 18.32
N VAL A 166 21.07 -0.77 19.43
CA VAL A 166 20.00 0.24 19.49
C VAL A 166 20.60 1.52 20.03
N ASP A 167 20.42 2.63 19.33
CA ASP A 167 20.88 3.93 19.78
C ASP A 167 19.81 4.57 20.67
N LEU A 168 20.22 5.13 21.82
CA LEU A 168 19.37 5.96 22.65
C LEU A 168 19.75 7.42 22.43
N LEU A 169 18.83 8.19 21.88
CA LEU A 169 19.07 9.55 21.40
C LEU A 169 18.13 10.55 22.07
N GLN A 170 18.60 11.77 22.21
CA GLN A 170 17.81 12.89 22.71
C GLN A 170 17.10 13.59 21.55
N ALA A 171 15.79 13.69 21.63
CA ALA A 171 14.97 14.46 20.69
C ALA A 171 14.82 15.93 21.16
N HIS A 172 14.26 16.76 20.28
CA HIS A 172 13.93 18.14 20.65
C HIS A 172 12.89 18.22 21.78
N ARG A 173 12.83 19.38 22.46
CA ARG A 173 11.83 19.65 23.49
C ARG A 173 10.41 19.50 22.91
N GLY A 174 9.51 18.89 23.70
CA GLY A 174 8.11 18.72 23.32
C GLY A 174 7.80 17.53 22.41
N SER A 175 8.80 16.73 22.01
CA SER A 175 8.57 15.48 21.30
C SER A 175 8.07 14.37 22.25
N MET A 176 7.32 13.42 21.72
CA MET A 176 7.01 12.17 22.43
C MET A 176 8.16 11.19 22.25
N PRO A 177 8.36 10.23 23.19
CA PRO A 177 9.22 9.08 22.95
C PRO A 177 8.82 8.42 21.62
N MET A 178 9.80 8.01 20.83
CA MET A 178 9.54 7.33 19.57
C MET A 178 10.71 6.44 19.17
N THR A 179 10.37 5.35 18.46
CA THR A 179 11.34 4.43 17.88
C THR A 179 11.37 4.60 16.37
N PHE A 180 12.56 4.68 15.79
CA PHE A 180 12.79 4.78 14.36
C PHE A 180 14.02 3.96 13.93
N GLY A 181 14.03 3.53 12.66
CA GLY A 181 15.15 2.81 12.04
C GLY A 181 14.88 1.31 11.90
N LEU A 182 15.14 0.78 10.70
CA LEU A 182 14.89 -0.63 10.36
C LEU A 182 16.08 -1.52 10.73
N LEU A 183 17.27 -1.19 10.19
CA LEU A 183 18.49 -2.00 10.37
C LEU A 183 19.27 -1.60 11.62
N ARG A 184 19.18 -0.35 12.02
CA ARG A 184 19.80 0.20 13.23
C ARG A 184 18.74 1.02 13.96
N PRO A 185 17.95 0.38 14.83
CA PRO A 185 16.91 1.09 15.58
C PRO A 185 17.52 2.18 16.47
N ALA A 186 16.79 3.29 16.58
CA ALA A 186 17.10 4.37 17.51
C ALA A 186 15.83 4.73 18.27
N ILE A 187 15.96 4.90 19.58
CA ILE A 187 14.91 5.38 20.46
C ILE A 187 15.20 6.84 20.75
N PHE A 188 14.24 7.70 20.50
CA PHE A 188 14.33 9.12 20.79
C PHE A 188 13.57 9.42 22.08
N LEU A 189 14.25 9.92 23.08
CA LEU A 189 13.63 10.45 24.29
C LEU A 189 13.55 11.97 24.23
N PRO A 190 12.48 12.58 24.72
CA PRO A 190 12.37 14.04 24.77
C PRO A 190 13.46 14.64 25.70
N ALA A 191 13.86 15.89 25.43
CA ALA A 191 14.91 16.54 26.18
C ALA A 191 14.65 16.62 27.70
N ASN A 192 13.39 16.66 28.12
CA ASN A 192 13.00 16.66 29.54
C ASN A 192 13.04 15.27 30.19
N ALA A 193 13.37 14.23 29.47
CA ALA A 193 13.49 12.88 30.04
C ALA A 193 14.62 12.74 31.04
N ALA A 194 15.61 13.63 30.99
CA ALA A 194 16.67 13.71 32.01
C ALA A 194 16.13 14.01 33.40
N GLY A 195 15.05 14.78 33.52
CA GLY A 195 14.36 15.09 34.76
C GLY A 195 13.31 14.06 35.21
N TRP A 196 13.09 12.97 34.45
CA TRP A 196 12.15 11.94 34.85
C TRP A 196 12.71 11.08 35.99
N SER A 197 11.82 10.56 36.85
CA SER A 197 12.20 9.53 37.81
C SER A 197 12.74 8.28 37.08
N HIS A 198 13.58 7.55 37.77
CA HIS A 198 14.16 6.29 37.26
C HIS A 198 13.06 5.33 36.79
N ASP A 199 12.01 5.12 37.59
CA ASP A 199 10.92 4.20 37.27
C ASP A 199 10.15 4.63 36.03
N ARG A 200 9.83 5.93 35.91
CA ARG A 200 9.17 6.46 34.72
C ARG A 200 9.98 6.21 33.46
N ARG A 201 11.28 6.52 33.51
CA ARG A 201 12.17 6.34 32.38
C ARG A 201 12.30 4.88 32.01
N ARG A 202 12.43 3.99 32.99
CA ARG A 202 12.48 2.54 32.80
C ARG A 202 11.23 2.00 32.11
N VAL A 203 10.03 2.39 32.54
CA VAL A 203 8.77 1.98 31.91
C VAL A 203 8.70 2.43 30.46
N VAL A 204 9.09 3.68 30.16
CA VAL A 204 9.10 4.20 28.79
C VAL A 204 10.12 3.45 27.92
N LEU A 205 11.32 3.20 28.44
CA LEU A 205 12.35 2.45 27.71
C LEU A 205 11.91 1.02 27.43
N LEU A 206 11.27 0.34 28.37
CA LEU A 206 10.71 -1.00 28.14
C LEU A 206 9.63 -0.99 27.07
N HIS A 207 8.79 0.05 27.04
CA HIS A 207 7.77 0.22 26.00
C HIS A 207 8.40 0.39 24.62
N GLU A 208 9.36 1.30 24.48
CA GLU A 208 10.04 1.55 23.20
C GLU A 208 10.87 0.34 22.72
N LEU A 209 11.58 -0.33 23.65
CA LEU A 209 12.32 -1.54 23.34
C LEU A 209 11.39 -2.69 22.90
N ALA A 210 10.17 -2.75 23.43
CA ALA A 210 9.17 -3.72 22.94
C ALA A 210 8.78 -3.46 21.47
N HIS A 211 8.70 -2.20 21.03
CA HIS A 211 8.50 -1.83 19.63
C HIS A 211 9.68 -2.29 18.76
N VAL A 212 10.91 -2.08 19.22
CA VAL A 212 12.12 -2.57 18.54
C VAL A 212 12.09 -4.09 18.39
N ARG A 213 11.79 -4.81 19.48
CA ARG A 213 11.74 -6.28 19.50
C ARG A 213 10.68 -6.84 18.52
N ARG A 214 9.52 -6.23 18.43
CA ARG A 214 8.45 -6.65 17.53
C ARG A 214 8.71 -6.26 16.06
N GLY A 215 9.64 -5.34 15.80
CA GLY A 215 9.89 -4.84 14.46
C GLY A 215 8.79 -3.92 13.93
N ASP A 216 8.10 -3.20 14.82
CA ASP A 216 6.93 -2.39 14.48
C ASP A 216 7.24 -1.36 13.37
N VAL A 217 8.47 -0.81 13.34
CA VAL A 217 8.92 0.13 12.29
C VAL A 217 8.87 -0.53 10.89
N ALA A 218 9.30 -1.79 10.77
CA ALA A 218 9.23 -2.52 9.49
C ALA A 218 7.78 -2.72 9.04
N MET A 219 6.92 -3.09 9.96
CA MET A 219 5.51 -3.34 9.70
C MET A 219 4.77 -2.05 9.32
N HIS A 220 5.05 -0.94 9.99
CA HIS A 220 4.52 0.37 9.62
C HIS A 220 5.02 0.84 8.25
N LEU A 221 6.29 0.62 7.92
CA LEU A 221 6.82 0.98 6.61
C LEU A 221 6.17 0.15 5.49
N LEU A 222 6.00 -1.15 5.70
CA LEU A 222 5.31 -2.05 4.78
C LEU A 222 3.86 -1.58 4.55
N ALA A 223 3.13 -1.33 5.62
CA ALA A 223 1.74 -0.87 5.55
C ALA A 223 1.66 0.52 4.87
N ARG A 224 2.59 1.43 5.14
CA ARG A 224 2.67 2.74 4.49
C ARG A 224 2.93 2.62 2.99
N THR A 225 3.82 1.70 2.58
CA THR A 225 4.10 1.44 1.16
C THR A 225 2.85 0.89 0.46
N ALA A 226 2.15 -0.05 1.07
CA ALA A 226 0.89 -0.53 0.54
C ALA A 226 -0.16 0.59 0.43
N LEU A 227 -0.29 1.42 1.46
CA LEU A 227 -1.21 2.56 1.45
C LEU A 227 -0.86 3.56 0.33
N ASN A 228 0.42 3.78 0.03
CA ASN A 228 0.84 4.66 -1.07
C ASN A 228 0.41 4.13 -2.44
N LEU A 229 0.39 2.81 -2.65
CA LEU A 229 -0.10 2.19 -3.89
C LEU A 229 -1.63 2.19 -3.98
N TYR A 230 -2.30 1.96 -2.84
CA TYR A 230 -3.75 1.83 -2.74
C TYR A 230 -4.40 3.07 -2.11
N TRP A 231 -3.79 4.25 -2.29
CA TRP A 231 -4.23 5.51 -1.68
C TRP A 231 -5.68 5.88 -2.01
N TRP A 232 -6.18 5.44 -3.16
CA TRP A 232 -7.54 5.63 -3.63
C TRP A 232 -8.56 4.71 -2.94
N ASN A 233 -8.12 3.65 -2.23
CA ASN A 233 -9.00 2.68 -1.58
C ASN A 233 -9.29 3.11 -0.12
N PRO A 234 -10.55 3.47 0.23
CA PRO A 234 -10.89 3.93 1.58
C PRO A 234 -10.68 2.84 2.64
N LEU A 235 -10.82 1.55 2.29
CA LEU A 235 -10.56 0.45 3.22
C LEU A 235 -9.09 0.37 3.63
N ALA A 236 -8.16 0.77 2.76
CA ALA A 236 -6.74 0.81 3.12
C ALA A 236 -6.45 1.88 4.18
N TRP A 237 -7.13 3.02 4.12
CA TRP A 237 -7.00 4.07 5.13
C TRP A 237 -7.58 3.67 6.49
N THR A 238 -8.73 3.02 6.49
CA THR A 238 -9.34 2.51 7.72
C THR A 238 -8.50 1.40 8.35
N ALA A 239 -7.94 0.49 7.53
CA ALA A 239 -7.02 -0.54 7.97
C ALA A 239 -5.73 0.06 8.57
N TRP A 240 -5.16 1.09 7.93
CA TRP A 240 -4.01 1.84 8.45
C TRP A 240 -4.30 2.44 9.83
N ARG A 241 -5.45 3.11 9.98
CA ARG A 241 -5.87 3.67 11.27
C ARG A 241 -6.03 2.60 12.34
N ALA A 242 -6.65 1.46 11.99
CA ALA A 242 -6.86 0.35 12.92
C ALA A 242 -5.54 -0.34 13.34
N MET A 243 -4.50 -0.30 12.50
CA MET A 243 -3.16 -0.79 12.82
C MET A 243 -2.40 0.19 13.72
N SER A 244 -2.66 1.49 13.61
CA SER A 244 -1.95 2.54 14.35
C SER A 244 -2.53 2.79 15.74
N LEU A 245 -3.66 2.17 16.10
CA LEU A 245 -4.29 2.19 17.43
C LEU A 245 -3.87 0.98 18.26
#